data_bda71caa1d75bceb16ca54d768217704
#
_entry.id   bda71caa1d75bceb16ca54d768217704
#
_cell.length_a   1.000
_cell.length_b   1.000
_cell.length_c   1.000
_cell.angle_alpha   90.00
_cell.angle_beta   90.00
_cell.angle_gamma   90.00
#
_symmetry.space_group_name_H-M   'P 1'
#
loop_
_entity.id
_entity.type
_entity.pdbx_description
1 polymer ?
#
loop_
_entity_poly.entity_id
_entity_poly.type
_entity_poly.pdbx_seq_one_letter_code
_entity_poly.pdbx_strand_id
1 'polypeptide(L)'
;MEVTLLVQAADDSFRLLEDARHQAIELLNSAVRLTSDTRSVEERKLQAILPMGLDAKSKLQNFFATFVMLFVFWMILSEKFDLFHLSLGVICTFIISYLSHDLLFANVRVGDIRVIVQRFIAYIPWLLYQIVTANLHVAYLALSPGMPIDPQIIRFKSKLESDISFVTLANSITLTPGTVTMEIYDGEFVVHALSRKVADDLNTGEMEDKVAHIFMEADHIYIQDVLDVARIFGEMKGAA
;
A
#
# COMPACT_ATOMS: atom_id res chain seq x y z
N MET A 1 8.56 50.03 32.71
CA MET A 1 7.40 49.37 33.33
C MET A 1 6.38 48.89 32.27
N GLU A 2 6.05 49.61 31.21
CA GLU A 2 5.10 49.13 30.17
C GLU A 2 5.58 47.94 29.34
N VAL A 3 6.84 47.91 28.98
CA VAL A 3 7.40 46.79 28.15
C VAL A 3 7.35 45.46 28.90
N THR A 4 7.56 45.47 30.21
CA THR A 4 7.51 44.27 31.04
C THR A 4 6.09 43.69 31.15
N LEU A 5 5.09 44.55 31.21
CA LEU A 5 3.67 44.15 31.23
C LEU A 5 3.21 43.59 29.87
N LEU A 6 3.70 44.13 28.78
CA LEU A 6 3.41 43.60 27.43
C LEU A 6 4.04 42.23 27.18
N VAL A 7 5.27 42.00 27.64
CA VAL A 7 5.95 40.70 27.56
C VAL A 7 5.23 39.68 28.42
N GLN A 8 4.78 40.05 29.61
CA GLN A 8 4.03 39.17 30.50
C GLN A 8 2.66 38.80 29.95
N ALA A 9 1.92 39.75 29.37
CA ALA A 9 0.64 39.49 28.71
C ALA A 9 0.79 38.60 27.46
N ALA A 10 1.91 38.71 26.72
CA ALA A 10 2.22 37.84 25.61
C ALA A 10 2.54 36.42 26.05
N ASP A 11 3.27 36.22 27.15
CA ASP A 11 3.60 34.93 27.72
C ASP A 11 2.35 34.20 28.26
N ASP A 12 1.49 34.93 28.95
CA ASP A 12 0.21 34.42 29.45
C ASP A 12 -0.75 34.04 28.31
N SER A 13 -0.82 34.82 27.24
CA SER A 13 -1.63 34.48 26.07
C SER A 13 -1.08 33.26 25.33
N PHE A 14 0.25 33.11 25.30
CA PHE A 14 0.89 31.94 24.68
C PHE A 14 0.64 30.64 25.48
N ARG A 15 0.69 30.72 26.83
CA ARG A 15 0.34 29.57 27.70
C ARG A 15 -1.13 29.17 27.54
N LEU A 16 -2.04 30.12 27.47
CA LEU A 16 -3.47 29.83 27.24
C LEU A 16 -3.72 29.16 25.89
N LEU A 17 -2.99 29.56 24.84
CA LEU A 17 -3.08 28.92 23.52
C LEU A 17 -2.49 27.49 23.55
N GLU A 18 -1.45 27.26 24.30
CA GLU A 18 -0.83 25.94 24.44
C GLU A 18 -1.73 24.97 25.24
N ASP A 19 -2.35 25.45 26.31
CA ASP A 19 -3.34 24.67 27.09
C ASP A 19 -4.60 24.36 26.26
N ALA A 20 -5.12 25.31 25.52
CA ALA A 20 -6.26 25.10 24.64
C ALA A 20 -5.94 24.09 23.52
N ARG A 21 -4.70 24.12 22.99
CA ARG A 21 -4.23 23.16 22.01
C ARG A 21 -4.12 21.75 22.61
N HIS A 22 -3.56 21.60 23.79
CA HIS A 22 -3.48 20.30 24.48
C HIS A 22 -4.86 19.71 24.75
N GLN A 23 -5.80 20.52 25.21
CA GLN A 23 -7.19 20.10 25.42
C GLN A 23 -7.87 19.69 24.11
N ALA A 24 -7.64 20.39 23.02
CA ALA A 24 -8.18 20.06 21.69
C ALA A 24 -7.62 18.70 21.20
N ILE A 25 -6.32 18.44 21.38
CA ILE A 25 -5.69 17.16 21.01
C ILE A 25 -6.24 16.02 21.87
N GLU A 26 -6.41 16.19 23.18
CA GLU A 26 -7.01 15.18 24.04
C GLU A 26 -8.47 14.88 23.68
N LEU A 27 -9.26 15.89 23.36
CA LEU A 27 -10.62 15.71 22.88
C LEU A 27 -10.68 14.99 21.55
N LEU A 28 -9.79 15.30 20.63
CA LEU A 28 -9.68 14.65 19.32
C LEU A 28 -9.28 13.18 19.47
N ASN A 29 -8.29 12.88 20.31
CA ASN A 29 -7.85 11.52 20.59
C ASN A 29 -8.94 10.70 21.31
N SER A 30 -9.68 11.30 22.21
CA SER A 30 -10.81 10.64 22.87
C SER A 30 -11.97 10.38 21.90
N ALA A 31 -12.28 11.33 21.01
CA ALA A 31 -13.29 11.16 19.97
C ALA A 31 -12.91 10.07 18.95
N VAL A 32 -11.64 9.99 18.55
CA VAL A 32 -11.13 8.92 17.68
C VAL A 32 -11.21 7.56 18.36
N ARG A 33 -10.85 7.46 19.64
CA ARG A 33 -10.99 6.21 20.42
C ARG A 33 -12.45 5.78 20.56
N LEU A 34 -13.36 6.71 20.85
CA LEU A 34 -14.78 6.41 20.96
C LEU A 34 -15.38 5.96 19.62
N THR A 35 -14.96 6.55 18.50
CA THR A 35 -15.40 6.14 17.16
C THR A 35 -14.84 4.76 16.78
N SER A 36 -13.60 4.46 17.12
CA SER A 36 -13.02 3.13 16.87
C SER A 36 -13.68 2.04 17.75
N ASP A 37 -13.96 2.34 19.01
CA ASP A 37 -14.65 1.41 19.92
C ASP A 37 -16.11 1.18 19.52
N THR A 38 -16.86 2.22 19.16
CA THR A 38 -18.24 2.07 18.65
C THR A 38 -18.28 1.28 17.34
N ARG A 39 -17.34 1.52 16.45
CA ARG A 39 -17.24 0.77 15.19
C ARG A 39 -16.95 -0.71 15.44
N SER A 40 -16.02 -1.02 16.34
CA SER A 40 -15.70 -2.41 16.70
C SER A 40 -16.86 -3.13 17.40
N VAL A 41 -17.65 -2.42 18.20
CA VAL A 41 -18.85 -2.97 18.87
C VAL A 41 -19.99 -3.17 17.88
N GLU A 42 -20.19 -2.25 16.92
CA GLU A 42 -21.17 -2.42 15.84
C GLU A 42 -20.80 -3.56 14.90
N GLU A 43 -19.52 -3.69 14.53
CA GLU A 43 -19.03 -4.81 13.70
C GLU A 43 -19.22 -6.15 14.43
N ARG A 44 -18.95 -6.23 15.75
CA ARG A 44 -19.23 -7.44 16.54
C ARG A 44 -20.72 -7.73 16.66
N LYS A 45 -21.56 -6.71 16.80
CA LYS A 45 -23.03 -6.88 16.82
C LYS A 45 -23.55 -7.29 15.44
N LEU A 46 -23.04 -6.71 14.36
CA LEU A 46 -23.36 -7.11 12.98
C LEU A 46 -22.92 -8.56 12.71
N GLN A 47 -21.73 -8.95 13.13
CA GLN A 47 -21.25 -10.33 13.00
C GLN A 47 -22.08 -11.32 13.83
N ALA A 48 -22.60 -10.90 14.98
CA ALA A 48 -23.47 -11.74 15.82
C ALA A 48 -24.92 -11.84 15.30
N ILE A 49 -25.39 -10.87 14.52
CA ILE A 49 -26.76 -10.81 13.96
C ILE A 49 -26.81 -11.36 12.52
N LEU A 50 -25.68 -11.37 11.80
CA LEU A 50 -25.58 -11.95 10.46
C LEU A 50 -25.73 -13.47 10.53
N PRO A 51 -26.80 -14.06 9.95
CA PRO A 51 -26.99 -15.50 10.00
C PRO A 51 -25.85 -16.19 9.23
N MET A 52 -25.41 -17.35 9.73
CA MET A 52 -24.38 -18.25 9.17
C MET A 52 -24.47 -18.46 7.63
N GLY A 53 -25.60 -18.11 7.00
CA GLY A 53 -25.82 -18.22 5.57
C GLY A 53 -25.12 -17.17 4.69
N LEU A 54 -24.70 -16.05 5.25
CA LEU A 54 -23.97 -15.01 4.50
C LEU A 54 -22.50 -15.37 4.34
N ASP A 55 -21.90 -16.01 5.34
CA ASP A 55 -20.52 -16.49 5.27
C ASP A 55 -20.36 -17.62 4.25
N ALA A 56 -21.34 -18.52 4.16
CA ALA A 56 -21.34 -19.59 3.16
C ALA A 56 -21.50 -19.04 1.73
N LYS A 57 -22.30 -17.99 1.54
CA LYS A 57 -22.50 -17.37 0.24
C LYS A 57 -21.27 -16.58 -0.22
N SER A 58 -20.58 -15.90 0.70
CA SER A 58 -19.34 -15.20 0.40
C SER A 58 -18.21 -16.18 0.08
N LYS A 59 -18.08 -17.29 0.83
CA LYS A 59 -17.12 -18.35 0.57
C LYS A 59 -17.32 -19.00 -0.80
N LEU A 60 -18.57 -19.26 -1.16
CA LEU A 60 -18.91 -19.81 -2.47
C LEU A 60 -18.61 -18.82 -3.60
N GLN A 61 -18.88 -17.53 -3.40
CA GLN A 61 -18.53 -16.48 -4.37
C GLN A 61 -17.02 -16.34 -4.54
N ASN A 62 -16.26 -16.36 -3.45
CA ASN A 62 -14.80 -16.31 -3.47
C ASN A 62 -14.22 -17.53 -4.18
N PHE A 63 -14.74 -18.72 -3.90
CA PHE A 63 -14.36 -19.96 -4.59
C PHE A 63 -14.60 -19.83 -6.10
N PHE A 64 -15.80 -19.41 -6.52
CA PHE A 64 -16.10 -19.24 -7.95
C PHE A 64 -15.25 -18.17 -8.62
N ALA A 65 -15.00 -17.05 -7.95
CA ALA A 65 -14.15 -15.98 -8.46
C ALA A 65 -12.71 -16.50 -8.68
N THR A 66 -12.16 -17.20 -7.69
CA THR A 66 -10.83 -17.82 -7.78
C THR A 66 -10.78 -18.86 -8.90
N PHE A 67 -11.79 -19.72 -8.98
CA PHE A 67 -11.87 -20.75 -10.00
C PHE A 67 -11.89 -20.16 -11.41
N VAL A 68 -12.77 -19.17 -11.66
CA VAL A 68 -12.87 -18.50 -12.96
C VAL A 68 -11.57 -17.80 -13.31
N MET A 69 -10.97 -17.08 -12.36
CA MET A 69 -9.71 -16.38 -12.57
C MET A 69 -8.59 -17.35 -12.96
N LEU A 70 -8.42 -18.45 -12.21
CA LEU A 70 -7.41 -19.46 -12.48
C LEU A 70 -7.67 -20.21 -13.79
N PHE A 71 -8.94 -20.49 -14.10
CA PHE A 71 -9.31 -21.15 -15.33
C PHE A 71 -9.07 -20.27 -16.58
N VAL A 72 -9.39 -18.97 -16.49
CA VAL A 72 -9.05 -18.01 -17.56
C VAL A 72 -7.53 -17.93 -17.73
N PHE A 73 -6.79 -17.88 -16.63
CA PHE A 73 -5.33 -17.90 -16.68
C PHE A 73 -4.78 -19.19 -17.31
N TRP A 74 -5.35 -20.36 -16.95
CA TRP A 74 -5.02 -21.63 -17.60
C TRP A 74 -5.31 -21.58 -19.11
N MET A 75 -6.45 -21.05 -19.53
CA MET A 75 -6.82 -20.91 -20.93
C MET A 75 -5.84 -20.05 -21.72
N ILE A 76 -5.36 -18.95 -21.12
CA ILE A 76 -4.39 -18.04 -21.76
C ILE A 76 -3.02 -18.73 -21.90
N LEU A 77 -2.60 -19.51 -20.90
CA LEU A 77 -1.32 -20.24 -20.92
C LEU A 77 -1.37 -21.53 -21.72
N SER A 78 -2.54 -22.13 -21.90
CA SER A 78 -2.71 -23.41 -22.62
C SER A 78 -2.72 -23.15 -24.11
N GLU A 79 -1.68 -23.57 -24.79
CA GLU A 79 -1.57 -23.47 -26.26
C GLU A 79 -2.50 -24.48 -26.97
N LYS A 80 -3.10 -25.44 -26.24
CA LYS A 80 -3.92 -26.54 -26.75
C LYS A 80 -5.31 -26.54 -26.13
N PHE A 81 -6.32 -26.55 -27.00
CA PHE A 81 -7.74 -26.52 -26.62
C PHE A 81 -8.44 -27.86 -26.89
N ASP A 82 -7.73 -28.98 -26.79
CA ASP A 82 -8.32 -30.31 -26.88
C ASP A 82 -9.04 -30.70 -25.57
N LEU A 83 -9.95 -31.64 -25.67
CA LEU A 83 -10.80 -32.06 -24.54
C LEU A 83 -9.97 -32.55 -23.34
N PHE A 84 -8.82 -33.18 -23.59
CA PHE A 84 -7.93 -33.67 -22.54
C PHE A 84 -7.30 -32.50 -21.75
N HIS A 85 -6.72 -31.52 -22.41
CA HIS A 85 -6.10 -30.35 -21.73
C HIS A 85 -7.15 -29.47 -21.04
N LEU A 86 -8.33 -29.33 -21.63
CA LEU A 86 -9.43 -28.58 -21.03
C LEU A 86 -9.94 -29.26 -19.75
N SER A 87 -10.14 -30.61 -19.77
CA SER A 87 -10.55 -31.34 -18.58
C SER A 87 -9.49 -31.28 -17.47
N LEU A 88 -8.21 -31.37 -17.84
CA LEU A 88 -7.10 -31.23 -16.90
C LEU A 88 -7.08 -29.83 -16.27
N GLY A 89 -7.30 -28.78 -17.07
CA GLY A 89 -7.41 -27.42 -16.61
C GLY A 89 -8.54 -27.24 -15.59
N VAL A 90 -9.72 -27.75 -15.88
CA VAL A 90 -10.86 -27.71 -14.95
C VAL A 90 -10.54 -28.42 -13.64
N ILE A 91 -9.96 -29.63 -13.69
CA ILE A 91 -9.63 -30.39 -12.49
C ILE A 91 -8.57 -29.67 -11.66
N CYS A 92 -7.47 -29.22 -12.27
CA CYS A 92 -6.38 -28.53 -11.57
C CYS A 92 -6.86 -27.21 -10.94
N THR A 93 -7.57 -26.39 -11.70
CA THR A 93 -8.08 -25.09 -11.21
C THR A 93 -9.13 -25.28 -10.13
N PHE A 94 -9.95 -26.35 -10.19
CA PHE A 94 -10.91 -26.68 -9.14
C PHE A 94 -10.20 -27.06 -7.83
N ILE A 95 -9.21 -27.93 -7.88
CA ILE A 95 -8.44 -28.35 -6.70
C ILE A 95 -7.71 -27.16 -6.09
N ILE A 96 -7.02 -26.35 -6.91
CA ILE A 96 -6.28 -25.18 -6.42
C ILE A 96 -7.25 -24.16 -5.83
N SER A 97 -8.38 -23.91 -6.48
CA SER A 97 -9.39 -22.96 -5.98
C SER A 97 -9.99 -23.44 -4.65
N TYR A 98 -10.21 -24.74 -4.50
CA TYR A 98 -10.71 -25.30 -3.24
C TYR A 98 -9.72 -25.13 -2.09
N LEU A 99 -8.42 -25.29 -2.35
CA LEU A 99 -7.36 -25.12 -1.35
C LEU A 99 -7.04 -23.65 -1.05
N SER A 100 -7.23 -22.75 -2.03
CA SER A 100 -6.76 -21.36 -1.98
C SER A 100 -7.86 -20.31 -1.81
N HIS A 101 -9.15 -20.70 -1.72
CA HIS A 101 -10.26 -19.76 -1.67
C HIS A 101 -10.21 -18.80 -0.46
N ASP A 102 -9.61 -19.24 0.65
CA ASP A 102 -9.44 -18.42 1.84
C ASP A 102 -8.21 -17.50 1.76
N LEU A 103 -7.23 -17.81 0.92
CA LEU A 103 -5.97 -17.06 0.79
C LEU A 103 -6.11 -15.82 -0.10
N LEU A 104 -6.77 -15.96 -1.26
CA LEU A 104 -6.82 -14.89 -2.27
C LEU A 104 -7.80 -13.77 -1.91
N PHE A 105 -8.87 -14.06 -1.14
CA PHE A 105 -9.94 -13.11 -0.84
C PHE A 105 -10.26 -12.97 0.65
N ALA A 106 -9.32 -13.34 1.53
CA ALA A 106 -9.55 -13.35 2.98
C ALA A 106 -10.06 -12.01 3.55
N ASN A 107 -9.70 -10.88 2.93
CA ASN A 107 -10.05 -9.53 3.40
C ASN A 107 -10.65 -8.61 2.32
N VAL A 108 -10.88 -9.09 1.11
CA VAL A 108 -11.37 -8.26 0.01
C VAL A 108 -12.88 -8.44 -0.16
N ARG A 109 -13.65 -7.37 -0.01
CA ARG A 109 -15.09 -7.38 -0.34
C ARG A 109 -15.26 -7.47 -1.85
N VAL A 110 -16.14 -8.34 -2.33
CA VAL A 110 -16.39 -8.56 -3.78
C VAL A 110 -16.74 -7.26 -4.52
N GLY A 111 -17.35 -6.26 -3.82
CA GLY A 111 -17.62 -4.93 -4.36
C GLY A 111 -16.35 -4.13 -4.68
N ASP A 112 -15.30 -4.33 -3.91
CA ASP A 112 -14.04 -3.60 -4.04
C ASP A 112 -13.15 -4.16 -5.15
N ILE A 113 -13.30 -5.45 -5.50
CA ILE A 113 -12.52 -6.13 -6.55
C ILE A 113 -12.64 -5.41 -7.89
N ARG A 114 -13.85 -4.98 -8.27
CA ARG A 114 -14.05 -4.26 -9.54
C ARG A 114 -13.25 -2.95 -9.58
N VAL A 115 -13.24 -2.22 -8.48
CA VAL A 115 -12.52 -0.95 -8.36
C VAL A 115 -11.02 -1.20 -8.38
N ILE A 116 -10.54 -2.20 -7.63
CA ILE A 116 -9.13 -2.61 -7.61
C ILE A 116 -8.67 -3.00 -9.01
N VAL A 117 -9.43 -3.85 -9.71
CA VAL A 117 -9.09 -4.29 -11.08
C VAL A 117 -9.05 -3.11 -12.05
N GLN A 118 -10.01 -2.19 -11.99
CA GLN A 118 -10.01 -1.00 -12.83
C GLN A 118 -8.79 -0.11 -12.58
N ARG A 119 -8.46 0.13 -11.31
CA ARG A 119 -7.30 0.93 -10.92
C ARG A 119 -5.99 0.23 -11.29
N PHE A 120 -5.93 -1.08 -11.12
CA PHE A 120 -4.77 -1.89 -11.53
C PHE A 120 -4.55 -1.83 -13.04
N ILE A 121 -5.61 -1.97 -13.85
CA ILE A 121 -5.51 -1.82 -15.32
C ILE A 121 -5.05 -0.41 -15.69
N ALA A 122 -5.53 0.62 -15.01
CA ALA A 122 -5.09 2.01 -15.24
C ALA A 122 -3.64 2.26 -14.80
N TYR A 123 -3.13 1.51 -13.81
CA TYR A 123 -1.75 1.57 -13.35
C TYR A 123 -0.75 0.98 -14.36
N ILE A 124 -1.13 -0.07 -15.10
CA ILE A 124 -0.25 -0.77 -16.04
C ILE A 124 0.40 0.17 -17.07
N PRO A 125 -0.32 1.08 -17.76
CA PRO A 125 0.29 2.01 -18.72
C PRO A 125 1.36 2.91 -18.08
N TRP A 126 1.12 3.38 -16.86
CA TRP A 126 2.09 4.18 -16.12
C TRP A 126 3.33 3.35 -15.76
N LEU A 127 3.14 2.13 -15.26
CA LEU A 127 4.26 1.23 -14.94
C LEU A 127 5.08 0.90 -16.21
N LEU A 128 4.43 0.62 -17.34
CA LEU A 128 5.11 0.39 -18.61
C LEU A 128 5.93 1.61 -19.06
N TYR A 129 5.39 2.82 -18.87
CA TYR A 129 6.15 4.04 -19.14
C TYR A 129 7.41 4.14 -18.27
N GLN A 130 7.32 3.84 -16.98
CA GLN A 130 8.46 3.79 -16.06
C GLN A 130 9.49 2.74 -16.49
N ILE A 131 9.03 1.53 -16.85
CA ILE A 131 9.89 0.46 -17.34
C ILE A 131 10.65 0.90 -18.61
N VAL A 132 9.98 1.53 -19.58
CA VAL A 132 10.62 2.00 -20.82
C VAL A 132 11.65 3.09 -20.51
N THR A 133 11.31 4.05 -19.66
CA THR A 133 12.22 5.14 -19.28
C THR A 133 13.46 4.61 -18.55
N ALA A 134 13.25 3.68 -17.62
CA ALA A 134 14.35 3.03 -16.90
C ALA A 134 15.23 2.17 -17.80
N ASN A 135 14.63 1.45 -18.77
CA ASN A 135 15.39 0.71 -19.80
C ASN A 135 16.31 1.62 -20.61
N LEU A 136 15.80 2.77 -21.05
CA LEU A 136 16.60 3.75 -21.80
C LEU A 136 17.76 4.30 -20.94
N HIS A 137 17.49 4.55 -19.65
CA HIS A 137 18.53 4.99 -18.73
C HIS A 137 19.61 3.94 -18.52
N VAL A 138 19.23 2.68 -18.26
CA VAL A 138 20.19 1.58 -18.08
C VAL A 138 20.96 1.30 -19.38
N ALA A 139 20.31 1.36 -20.54
CA ALA A 139 20.98 1.24 -21.84
C ALA A 139 22.00 2.37 -22.05
N TYR A 140 21.66 3.61 -21.70
CA TYR A 140 22.60 4.73 -21.71
C TYR A 140 23.82 4.48 -20.82
N LEU A 141 23.62 4.00 -19.58
CA LEU A 141 24.71 3.67 -18.67
C LEU A 141 25.61 2.58 -19.24
N ALA A 142 25.02 1.52 -19.81
CA ALA A 142 25.76 0.38 -20.37
C ALA A 142 26.56 0.74 -21.64
N LEU A 143 26.04 1.67 -22.46
CA LEU A 143 26.70 2.13 -23.69
C LEU A 143 27.70 3.27 -23.44
N SER A 144 27.70 3.88 -22.28
CA SER A 144 28.61 4.97 -21.92
C SER A 144 30.02 4.43 -21.70
N PRO A 145 31.08 5.02 -22.33
CA PRO A 145 32.45 4.50 -22.25
C PRO A 145 33.02 4.38 -20.82
N GLY A 146 32.51 5.22 -19.90
CA GLY A 146 32.92 5.22 -18.50
C GLY A 146 32.07 4.35 -17.59
N MET A 147 31.00 3.75 -18.11
CA MET A 147 30.00 2.97 -17.37
C MET A 147 29.70 3.60 -15.98
N PRO A 148 29.09 4.80 -15.92
CA PRO A 148 28.91 5.58 -14.69
C PRO A 148 27.81 4.99 -13.82
N ILE A 149 28.05 3.79 -13.31
CA ILE A 149 27.17 3.13 -12.34
C ILE A 149 27.62 3.51 -10.92
N ASP A 150 26.64 3.68 -10.02
CA ASP A 150 26.87 3.96 -8.59
C ASP A 150 25.90 3.08 -7.79
N PRO A 151 26.21 1.76 -7.67
CA PRO A 151 25.32 0.83 -7.01
C PRO A 151 25.19 1.13 -5.52
N GLN A 152 23.96 1.18 -5.04
CA GLN A 152 23.68 1.43 -3.64
C GLN A 152 22.51 0.60 -3.13
N ILE A 153 22.50 0.35 -1.83
CA ILE A 153 21.39 -0.29 -1.12
C ILE A 153 20.62 0.80 -0.40
N ILE A 154 19.36 0.94 -0.74
CA ILE A 154 18.42 1.85 -0.08
C ILE A 154 17.47 1.05 0.80
N ARG A 155 17.11 1.66 1.94
CA ARG A 155 16.13 1.13 2.88
C ARG A 155 15.09 2.19 3.13
N PHE A 156 13.84 1.80 3.03
CA PHE A 156 12.73 2.69 3.37
C PHE A 156 11.58 1.87 3.98
N LYS A 157 10.88 2.50 4.90
CA LYS A 157 9.68 1.90 5.49
C LYS A 157 8.47 2.31 4.66
N SER A 158 7.77 1.32 4.13
CA SER A 158 6.54 1.55 3.38
C SER A 158 5.39 1.85 4.32
N LYS A 159 4.47 2.69 3.88
CA LYS A 159 3.24 3.07 4.58
C LYS A 159 2.05 2.20 4.16
N LEU A 160 2.27 1.24 3.26
CA LEU A 160 1.26 0.26 2.84
C LEU A 160 0.93 -0.68 4.01
N GLU A 161 -0.27 -1.27 3.98
CA GLU A 161 -0.76 -2.10 5.08
C GLU A 161 -1.01 -3.56 4.66
N SER A 162 -1.42 -3.81 3.41
CA SER A 162 -1.77 -5.15 2.96
C SER A 162 -0.60 -5.89 2.33
N ASP A 163 -0.55 -7.21 2.53
CA ASP A 163 0.47 -8.07 1.93
C ASP A 163 0.47 -7.99 0.39
N ILE A 164 -0.72 -7.84 -0.22
CA ILE A 164 -0.85 -7.74 -1.67
C ILE A 164 -0.31 -6.41 -2.20
N SER A 165 -0.46 -5.32 -1.46
CA SER A 165 0.13 -4.02 -1.82
C SER A 165 1.65 -4.06 -1.69
N PHE A 166 2.21 -4.68 -0.64
CA PHE A 166 3.65 -4.90 -0.51
C PHE A 166 4.21 -5.71 -1.68
N VAL A 167 3.58 -6.85 -2.03
CA VAL A 167 4.00 -7.68 -3.15
C VAL A 167 3.91 -6.93 -4.48
N THR A 168 2.85 -6.13 -4.67
CA THR A 168 2.68 -5.33 -5.89
C THR A 168 3.77 -4.27 -6.01
N LEU A 169 4.09 -3.56 -4.93
CA LEU A 169 5.18 -2.58 -4.91
C LEU A 169 6.53 -3.24 -5.18
N ALA A 170 6.85 -4.35 -4.50
CA ALA A 170 8.09 -5.09 -4.67
C ALA A 170 8.31 -5.56 -6.12
N ASN A 171 7.25 -6.10 -6.72
CA ASN A 171 7.29 -6.53 -8.12
C ASN A 171 7.43 -5.35 -9.06
N SER A 172 6.76 -4.23 -8.82
CA SER A 172 6.87 -3.03 -9.64
C SER A 172 8.28 -2.43 -9.61
N ILE A 173 8.91 -2.39 -8.42
CA ILE A 173 10.31 -1.99 -8.25
C ILE A 173 11.23 -2.92 -9.04
N THR A 174 11.04 -4.24 -8.91
CA THR A 174 11.91 -5.23 -9.56
C THR A 174 11.70 -5.28 -11.08
N LEU A 175 10.50 -5.02 -11.57
CA LEU A 175 10.20 -4.90 -13.01
C LEU A 175 10.82 -3.65 -13.65
N THR A 176 11.14 -2.64 -12.84
CA THR A 176 11.77 -1.41 -13.31
C THR A 176 13.29 -1.63 -13.41
N PRO A 177 13.90 -1.62 -14.62
CA PRO A 177 15.33 -1.86 -14.78
C PRO A 177 16.20 -0.93 -13.94
N GLY A 178 17.21 -1.50 -13.32
CA GLY A 178 18.13 -0.79 -12.43
C GLY A 178 17.74 -0.85 -10.96
N THR A 179 16.62 -1.51 -10.61
CA THR A 179 16.23 -1.79 -9.22
C THR A 179 15.90 -3.26 -9.00
N VAL A 180 16.20 -3.77 -7.81
CA VAL A 180 15.84 -5.11 -7.37
C VAL A 180 15.45 -5.06 -5.90
N THR A 181 14.25 -5.47 -5.58
CA THR A 181 13.84 -5.67 -4.18
C THR A 181 14.52 -6.92 -3.64
N MET A 182 15.35 -6.75 -2.63
CA MET A 182 16.14 -7.83 -2.03
C MET A 182 15.39 -8.49 -0.87
N GLU A 183 14.75 -7.68 -0.04
CA GLU A 183 14.08 -8.14 1.19
C GLU A 183 12.95 -7.19 1.56
N ILE A 184 11.91 -7.75 2.18
CA ILE A 184 10.84 -7.00 2.83
C ILE A 184 10.66 -7.62 4.21
N TYR A 185 10.87 -6.82 5.26
CA TYR A 185 10.70 -7.26 6.63
C TYR A 185 10.01 -6.17 7.45
N ASP A 186 8.89 -6.50 8.10
CA ASP A 186 8.09 -5.55 8.91
C ASP A 186 7.76 -4.22 8.20
N GLY A 187 7.42 -4.31 6.90
CA GLY A 187 7.13 -3.14 6.07
C GLY A 187 8.37 -2.33 5.64
N GLU A 188 9.58 -2.73 6.04
CA GLU A 188 10.82 -2.15 5.55
C GLU A 188 11.27 -2.84 4.28
N PHE A 189 11.48 -2.07 3.21
CA PHE A 189 12.01 -2.52 1.93
C PHE A 189 13.51 -2.31 1.88
N VAL A 190 14.22 -3.35 1.49
CA VAL A 190 15.65 -3.29 1.14
C VAL A 190 15.76 -3.46 -0.36
N VAL A 191 16.22 -2.42 -1.05
CA VAL A 191 16.27 -2.37 -2.51
C VAL A 191 17.69 -2.07 -2.97
N HIS A 192 18.20 -2.86 -3.90
CA HIS A 192 19.42 -2.55 -4.63
C HIS A 192 19.09 -1.65 -5.82
N ALA A 193 19.74 -0.50 -5.93
CA ALA A 193 19.65 0.44 -7.04
C ALA A 193 20.99 0.53 -7.78
N LEU A 194 20.97 0.45 -9.10
CA LEU A 194 22.17 0.45 -9.97
C LEU A 194 22.85 1.82 -10.04
N SER A 195 22.11 2.90 -9.84
CA SER A 195 22.63 4.26 -9.90
C SER A 195 21.88 5.18 -8.93
N ARG A 196 22.53 6.29 -8.54
CA ARG A 196 21.92 7.30 -7.66
C ARG A 196 20.60 7.85 -8.22
N LYS A 197 20.53 8.11 -9.51
CA LYS A 197 19.30 8.60 -10.14
C LYS A 197 18.13 7.66 -9.89
N VAL A 198 18.32 6.36 -10.07
CA VAL A 198 17.27 5.36 -9.85
C VAL A 198 16.89 5.25 -8.38
N ALA A 199 17.86 5.41 -7.47
CA ALA A 199 17.61 5.49 -6.03
C ALA A 199 16.78 6.72 -5.66
N ASP A 200 17.13 7.89 -6.21
CA ASP A 200 16.41 9.15 -5.99
C ASP A 200 14.98 9.08 -6.54
N ASP A 201 14.80 8.51 -7.74
CA ASP A 201 13.46 8.31 -8.35
C ASP A 201 12.57 7.42 -7.44
N LEU A 202 13.13 6.35 -6.87
CA LEU A 202 12.38 5.49 -5.94
C LEU A 202 12.04 6.22 -4.62
N ASN A 203 12.95 7.02 -4.11
CA ASN A 203 12.76 7.80 -2.88
C ASN A 203 11.70 8.90 -3.01
N THR A 204 11.24 9.23 -4.22
CA THR A 204 10.10 10.17 -4.40
C THR A 204 8.80 9.61 -3.83
N GLY A 205 8.68 8.29 -3.66
CA GLY A 205 7.46 7.64 -3.19
C GLY A 205 6.35 7.52 -4.23
N GLU A 206 6.52 8.04 -5.45
CA GLU A 206 5.46 8.07 -6.47
C GLU A 206 4.91 6.66 -6.78
N MET A 207 5.78 5.65 -6.81
CA MET A 207 5.38 4.26 -7.07
C MET A 207 4.54 3.71 -5.92
N GLU A 208 4.90 4.01 -4.68
CA GLU A 208 4.15 3.63 -3.48
C GLU A 208 2.76 4.27 -3.48
N ASP A 209 2.66 5.57 -3.76
CA ASP A 209 1.39 6.30 -3.84
C ASP A 209 0.45 5.70 -4.90
N LYS A 210 1.01 5.32 -6.06
CA LYS A 210 0.22 4.67 -7.12
C LYS A 210 -0.31 3.31 -6.68
N VAL A 211 0.51 2.52 -6.00
CA VAL A 211 0.11 1.20 -5.46
C VAL A 211 -0.93 1.38 -4.36
N ALA A 212 -0.74 2.32 -3.43
CA ALA A 212 -1.71 2.65 -2.40
C ALA A 212 -3.07 3.04 -2.97
N HIS A 213 -3.07 3.80 -4.08
CA HIS A 213 -4.31 4.18 -4.75
C HIS A 213 -5.05 2.97 -5.34
N ILE A 214 -4.35 1.94 -5.83
CA ILE A 214 -4.97 0.71 -6.34
C ILE A 214 -5.77 0.02 -5.24
N PHE A 215 -5.14 -0.15 -4.07
CA PHE A 215 -5.68 -0.92 -2.94
C PHE A 215 -6.49 -0.08 -1.94
N MET A 216 -6.77 1.19 -2.27
CA MET A 216 -7.52 2.13 -1.41
C MET A 216 -6.85 2.43 -0.07
N GLU A 217 -5.52 2.33 -0.01
CA GLU A 217 -4.71 2.65 1.17
C GLU A 217 -4.21 4.11 1.16
N ALA A 218 -4.49 4.88 0.11
CA ALA A 218 -4.01 6.25 -0.05
C ALA A 218 -4.47 7.21 1.07
N ASP A 219 -5.66 6.99 1.61
CA ASP A 219 -6.19 7.82 2.71
C ASP A 219 -5.39 7.61 4.01
N HIS A 220 -4.93 6.37 4.26
CA HIS A 220 -4.08 6.04 5.41
C HIS A 220 -2.69 6.68 5.27
N ILE A 221 -2.11 6.65 4.10
CA ILE A 221 -0.80 7.28 3.81
C ILE A 221 -0.87 8.77 4.09
N TYR A 222 -1.90 9.45 3.61
CA TYR A 222 -2.08 10.89 3.84
C TYR A 222 -2.21 11.23 5.33
N ILE A 223 -2.95 10.43 6.10
CA ILE A 223 -3.10 10.62 7.55
C ILE A 223 -1.77 10.42 8.26
N GLN A 224 -0.98 9.40 7.89
CA GLN A 224 0.33 9.15 8.47
C GLN A 224 1.31 10.30 8.18
N ASP A 225 1.33 10.83 6.97
CA ASP A 225 2.18 11.98 6.61
C ASP A 225 1.86 13.21 7.45
N VAL A 226 0.57 13.49 7.69
CA VAL A 226 0.16 14.61 8.55
C VAL A 226 0.60 14.40 10.00
N LEU A 227 0.51 13.17 10.51
CA LEU A 227 0.93 12.82 11.87
C LEU A 227 2.45 12.91 12.02
N ASP A 228 3.21 12.45 11.04
CA ASP A 228 4.68 12.51 11.06
C ASP A 228 5.19 13.95 11.00
N VAL A 229 4.58 14.79 10.15
CA VAL A 229 4.88 16.23 10.12
C VAL A 229 4.56 16.88 11.46
N ALA A 230 3.41 16.56 12.08
CA ALA A 230 3.06 17.10 13.39
C ALA A 230 4.03 16.63 14.49
N ARG A 231 4.53 15.41 14.42
CA ARG A 231 5.54 14.85 15.34
C ARG A 231 6.86 15.58 15.21
N ILE A 232 7.37 15.78 13.98
CA ILE A 232 8.63 16.47 13.71
C ILE A 232 8.57 17.91 14.24
N PHE A 233 7.45 18.63 14.01
CA PHE A 233 7.25 19.97 14.56
C PHE A 233 7.21 19.98 16.10
N GLY A 234 6.64 18.93 16.71
CA GLY A 234 6.63 18.76 18.16
C GLY A 234 8.04 18.55 18.75
N GLU A 235 8.86 17.71 18.10
CA GLU A 235 10.24 17.44 18.52
C GLU A 235 11.15 18.65 18.35
N MET A 236 11.03 19.41 17.26
CA MET A 236 11.80 20.65 17.06
C MET A 236 11.49 21.72 18.11
N LYS A 237 10.25 21.77 18.58
CA LYS A 237 9.82 22.75 19.59
C LYS A 237 10.25 22.34 21.01
N GLY A 238 10.44 21.04 21.28
CA GLY A 238 10.94 20.54 22.55
C GLY A 238 12.47 20.63 22.70
N ALA A 239 13.19 20.89 21.60
CA ALA A 239 14.65 21.02 21.58
C ALA A 239 15.15 22.48 21.62
N ALA A 240 14.25 23.46 21.59
CA ALA A 240 14.52 24.90 21.71
C ALA A 240 14.13 25.43 23.09
#